data_56d29251914cecb03ee447b00af3798b
#
_entry.id   56d29251914cecb03ee447b00af3798b
#
_cell.length_a   1.000
_cell.length_b   1.000
_cell.length_c   1.000
_cell.angle_alpha   90.00
_cell.angle_beta   90.00
_cell.angle_gamma   90.00
#
_symmetry.space_group_name_H-M   'P 1'
#
loop_
_entity.id
_entity.type
_entity.pdbx_description
1 polymer ?
#
loop_
_entity_poly.entity_id
_entity_poly.type
_entity_poly.pdbx_seq_one_letter_code
_entity_poly.pdbx_strand_id
1 'polypeptide(L)'
;MRYPPAMPFSRRQFLRRSAAASAGLLVPGALDLLAARMAEAAGPASLAARGYGPLKPDPAGLLDLPDGFQYHAFSMALLGSDNDKRFTQRLGNGELVPARHDGMAAFSGFAGITVLVRNHELEPDHRPVVDPSGRHRYDRLGTGGTTTLWVDGERNLVRSFPSLAGTFRNCAGGKTP
;
A
#
# COMPACT_ATOMS: atom_id res chain seq x y z
N MET A 1 5.59 -42.23 -11.54
CA MET A 1 5.09 -40.90 -11.94
C MET A 1 5.78 -40.47 -13.22
N ARG A 2 5.06 -40.28 -14.32
CA ARG A 2 5.63 -39.79 -15.59
C ARG A 2 5.46 -38.29 -15.63
N TYR A 3 6.54 -37.55 -15.77
CA TYR A 3 6.51 -36.11 -16.01
C TYR A 3 5.83 -35.82 -17.36
N PRO A 4 5.00 -34.76 -17.46
CA PRO A 4 4.43 -34.34 -18.74
C PRO A 4 5.55 -33.89 -19.69
N PRO A 5 5.40 -34.09 -21.02
CA PRO A 5 6.40 -33.69 -21.99
C PRO A 5 6.63 -32.18 -21.98
N ALA A 6 7.90 -31.80 -22.09
CA ALA A 6 8.31 -30.39 -22.13
C ALA A 6 7.63 -29.64 -23.28
N MET A 7 7.17 -28.44 -23.02
CA MET A 7 6.52 -27.58 -24.00
C MET A 7 7.43 -27.31 -25.21
N PRO A 8 6.91 -27.43 -26.45
CA PRO A 8 7.73 -27.42 -27.66
C PRO A 8 8.10 -26.03 -28.17
N PHE A 9 8.27 -25.05 -27.29
CA PHE A 9 8.61 -23.67 -27.69
C PHE A 9 10.05 -23.32 -27.35
N SER A 10 10.85 -23.01 -28.37
CA SER A 10 12.19 -22.48 -28.17
C SER A 10 12.11 -21.01 -27.65
N ARG A 11 13.14 -20.57 -26.89
CA ARG A 11 13.26 -19.18 -26.42
C ARG A 11 13.10 -18.16 -27.55
N ARG A 12 13.58 -18.50 -28.76
CA ARG A 12 13.48 -17.67 -29.96
C ARG A 12 12.04 -17.57 -30.48
N GLN A 13 11.26 -18.63 -30.38
CA GLN A 13 9.84 -18.64 -30.74
C GLN A 13 9.00 -17.86 -29.73
N PHE A 14 9.33 -17.96 -28.45
CA PHE A 14 8.69 -17.16 -27.40
C PHE A 14 8.94 -15.66 -27.65
N LEU A 15 10.20 -15.26 -27.85
CA LEU A 15 10.54 -13.84 -28.09
C LEU A 15 9.92 -13.30 -29.37
N ARG A 16 9.86 -14.08 -30.45
CA ARG A 16 9.19 -13.67 -31.69
C ARG A 16 7.69 -13.48 -31.52
N ARG A 17 7.03 -14.34 -30.74
CA ARG A 17 5.58 -14.22 -30.47
C ARG A 17 5.28 -13.09 -29.52
N SER A 18 6.12 -12.84 -28.53
CA SER A 18 6.01 -11.71 -27.62
C SER A 18 6.23 -10.38 -28.37
N ALA A 19 7.21 -10.30 -29.27
CA ALA A 19 7.45 -9.13 -30.10
C ALA A 19 6.29 -8.85 -31.08
N ALA A 20 5.67 -9.90 -31.63
CA ALA A 20 4.49 -9.75 -32.50
C ALA A 20 3.25 -9.29 -31.71
N ALA A 21 3.10 -9.74 -30.45
CA ALA A 21 2.02 -9.29 -29.55
C ALA A 21 2.23 -7.84 -29.10
N SER A 22 3.47 -7.43 -28.82
CA SER A 22 3.78 -6.05 -28.44
C SER A 22 3.73 -5.07 -29.60
N ALA A 23 4.02 -5.49 -30.85
CA ALA A 23 3.87 -4.63 -32.02
C ALA A 23 2.40 -4.24 -32.29
N GLY A 24 1.45 -5.12 -31.95
CA GLY A 24 0.00 -4.79 -32.01
C GLY A 24 -0.48 -3.79 -30.95
N LEU A 25 0.27 -3.63 -29.86
CA LEU A 25 -0.04 -2.71 -28.76
C LEU A 25 0.61 -1.32 -28.91
N LEU A 26 1.52 -1.15 -29.90
CA LEU A 26 2.22 0.11 -30.17
C LEU A 26 1.54 0.98 -31.24
N VAL A 27 0.33 0.62 -31.69
CA VAL A 27 -0.46 1.51 -32.55
C VAL A 27 -1.04 2.62 -31.65
N PRO A 28 -0.64 3.89 -31.84
CA PRO A 28 -1.26 5.01 -31.13
C PRO A 28 -2.78 4.96 -31.35
N GLY A 29 -3.56 4.85 -30.27
CA GLY A 29 -5.01 4.75 -30.32
C GLY A 29 -5.61 3.34 -30.17
N ALA A 30 -4.81 2.26 -30.15
CA ALA A 30 -5.36 0.91 -29.96
C ALA A 30 -5.92 0.73 -28.53
N LEU A 31 -5.30 1.31 -27.52
CA LEU A 31 -5.80 1.36 -26.14
C LEU A 31 -6.99 2.30 -26.04
N ASP A 32 -6.95 3.43 -26.71
CA ASP A 32 -8.07 4.38 -26.76
C ASP A 32 -9.27 3.77 -27.48
N LEU A 33 -9.03 3.04 -28.58
CA LEU A 33 -10.09 2.34 -29.31
C LEU A 33 -10.68 1.18 -28.50
N LEU A 34 -9.85 0.46 -27.75
CA LEU A 34 -10.32 -0.60 -26.84
C LEU A 34 -11.10 0.01 -25.67
N ALA A 35 -10.62 1.09 -25.08
CA ALA A 35 -11.31 1.82 -24.03
C ALA A 35 -12.63 2.42 -24.53
N ALA A 36 -12.65 2.99 -25.75
CA ALA A 36 -13.87 3.50 -26.40
C ALA A 36 -14.88 2.37 -26.66
N ARG A 37 -14.45 1.21 -27.18
CA ARG A 37 -15.32 0.05 -27.39
C ARG A 37 -15.84 -0.55 -26.09
N MET A 38 -15.03 -0.58 -25.05
CA MET A 38 -15.49 -1.00 -23.71
C MET A 38 -16.48 0.00 -23.13
N ALA A 39 -16.31 1.29 -23.37
CA ALA A 39 -17.23 2.34 -22.97
C ALA A 39 -18.55 2.27 -23.76
N GLU A 40 -18.50 2.03 -25.08
CA GLU A 40 -19.69 1.82 -25.92
C GLU A 40 -20.44 0.54 -25.53
N ALA A 41 -19.74 -0.57 -25.31
CA ALA A 41 -20.34 -1.83 -24.86
C ALA A 41 -20.96 -1.73 -23.47
N ALA A 42 -20.44 -0.83 -22.64
CA ALA A 42 -20.97 -0.59 -21.30
C ALA A 42 -22.19 0.34 -21.29
N GLY A 43 -22.36 1.17 -22.32
CA GLY A 43 -23.43 2.18 -22.40
C GLY A 43 -23.37 3.23 -21.28
N PRO A 44 -23.91 4.44 -21.48
CA PRO A 44 -23.80 5.51 -20.50
C PRO A 44 -24.47 5.17 -19.14
N ALA A 45 -25.52 4.37 -19.13
CA ALA A 45 -26.20 3.92 -17.90
C ALA A 45 -25.39 2.84 -17.14
N SER A 46 -24.56 2.03 -17.83
CA SER A 46 -23.83 0.94 -17.19
C SER A 46 -22.54 1.39 -16.51
N LEU A 47 -21.90 2.46 -16.99
CA LEU A 47 -20.76 3.09 -16.30
C LEU A 47 -21.21 3.80 -15.01
N ALA A 48 -22.33 4.51 -15.07
CA ALA A 48 -22.94 5.11 -13.87
C ALA A 48 -23.41 4.05 -12.85
N ALA A 49 -23.87 2.88 -13.33
CA ALA A 49 -24.32 1.79 -12.47
C ALA A 49 -23.19 0.92 -11.90
N ARG A 50 -21.96 1.01 -12.44
CA ARG A 50 -20.81 0.21 -12.01
C ARG A 50 -19.77 1.00 -11.20
N GLY A 51 -19.88 2.31 -11.15
CA GLY A 51 -19.02 3.19 -10.39
C GLY A 51 -19.60 3.53 -9.02
N TYR A 52 -18.74 4.03 -8.15
CA TYR A 52 -19.14 4.52 -6.82
C TYR A 52 -19.72 5.93 -6.84
N GLY A 53 -19.84 6.54 -8.01
CA GLY A 53 -20.30 7.92 -8.18
C GLY A 53 -19.18 8.96 -8.11
N PRO A 54 -19.53 10.26 -8.22
CA PRO A 54 -18.54 11.33 -8.17
C PRO A 54 -17.94 11.48 -6.76
N LEU A 55 -16.67 11.86 -6.71
CA LEU A 55 -16.01 12.22 -5.46
C LEU A 55 -16.59 13.53 -4.93
N LYS A 56 -16.82 13.59 -3.63
CA LYS A 56 -17.18 14.81 -2.89
C LYS A 56 -15.97 15.36 -2.17
N PRO A 57 -15.71 16.66 -2.26
CA PRO A 57 -14.63 17.31 -1.51
C PRO A 57 -14.74 17.03 -0.02
N ASP A 58 -13.65 16.59 0.58
CA ASP A 58 -13.56 16.39 2.01
C ASP A 58 -13.33 17.73 2.72
N PRO A 59 -14.20 18.16 3.65
CA PRO A 59 -13.99 19.37 4.43
C PRO A 59 -12.68 19.38 5.25
N ALA A 60 -12.17 18.20 5.63
CA ALA A 60 -10.89 18.06 6.32
C ALA A 60 -9.69 18.05 5.37
N GLY A 61 -9.91 17.96 4.06
CA GLY A 61 -8.87 17.98 3.04
C GLY A 61 -7.94 16.75 3.05
N LEU A 62 -8.40 15.61 3.58
CA LEU A 62 -7.60 14.40 3.66
C LEU A 62 -7.89 13.42 2.52
N LEU A 63 -9.19 13.13 2.26
CA LEU A 63 -9.56 12.11 1.29
C LEU A 63 -10.97 12.36 0.73
N ASP A 64 -11.08 12.74 -0.53
CA ASP A 64 -12.34 12.86 -1.23
C ASP A 64 -12.97 11.48 -1.46
N LEU A 65 -14.23 11.30 -1.11
CA LEU A 65 -14.93 10.03 -1.22
C LEU A 65 -16.28 10.18 -1.92
N PRO A 66 -16.76 9.12 -2.61
CA PRO A 66 -18.12 9.07 -3.10
C PRO A 66 -19.16 9.05 -1.98
N ASP A 67 -20.43 9.29 -2.32
CA ASP A 67 -21.54 9.15 -1.37
C ASP A 67 -21.60 7.76 -0.73
N GLY A 68 -21.88 7.74 0.58
CA GLY A 68 -21.98 6.51 1.37
C GLY A 68 -20.66 5.94 1.84
N PHE A 69 -19.53 6.51 1.41
CA PHE A 69 -18.21 6.13 1.92
C PHE A 69 -17.78 7.02 3.07
N GLN A 70 -17.04 6.44 4.01
CA GLN A 70 -16.47 7.12 5.16
C GLN A 70 -15.04 6.63 5.39
N TYR A 71 -14.20 7.46 5.93
CA TYR A 71 -12.88 7.07 6.38
C TYR A 71 -12.67 7.40 7.86
N HIS A 72 -11.71 6.72 8.46
CA HIS A 72 -11.22 7.01 9.80
C HIS A 72 -9.69 7.10 9.71
N ALA A 73 -9.15 8.30 9.91
CA ALA A 73 -7.71 8.54 9.87
C ALA A 73 -7.09 8.34 11.25
N PHE A 74 -6.09 7.49 11.34
CA PHE A 74 -5.33 7.23 12.56
C PHE A 74 -3.86 6.97 12.25
N SER A 75 -3.01 7.06 13.26
CA SER A 75 -1.57 6.79 13.14
C SER A 75 -0.90 7.62 12.05
N MET A 76 -1.21 8.92 12.04
CA MET A 76 -0.71 9.86 11.05
C MET A 76 0.71 10.32 11.39
N ALA A 77 1.53 10.50 10.36
CA ALA A 77 2.84 11.11 10.42
C ALA A 77 2.98 12.20 9.36
N LEU A 78 3.71 13.24 9.66
CA LEU A 78 4.00 14.28 8.67
C LEU A 78 5.15 13.89 7.76
N LEU A 79 4.95 14.21 6.48
CA LEU A 79 6.02 14.29 5.49
C LEU A 79 6.55 15.73 5.52
N GLY A 80 7.77 15.91 6.01
CA GLY A 80 8.40 17.23 6.01
C GLY A 80 8.74 17.75 7.41
N SER A 81 9.22 18.97 7.50
CA SER A 81 9.88 19.52 8.68
C SER A 81 9.20 19.17 10.01
N ASP A 82 10.00 18.86 11.01
CA ASP A 82 9.63 18.54 12.40
C ASP A 82 8.72 19.58 13.09
N ASN A 83 8.31 20.63 12.39
CA ASN A 83 7.65 21.81 12.94
C ASN A 83 6.12 21.80 12.84
N ASP A 84 5.51 20.96 12.01
CA ASP A 84 4.05 20.87 11.97
C ASP A 84 3.52 19.74 12.87
N LYS A 85 3.58 19.98 14.17
CA LYS A 85 3.15 19.02 15.21
C LYS A 85 1.65 18.71 15.19
N ARG A 86 0.86 19.42 14.39
CA ARG A 86 -0.62 19.33 14.40
C ARG A 86 -1.14 17.98 13.97
N PHE A 87 -0.39 17.26 13.13
CA PHE A 87 -0.83 15.98 12.57
C PHE A 87 0.03 14.78 12.98
N THR A 88 1.19 15.00 13.58
CA THR A 88 2.04 13.89 14.00
C THR A 88 1.52 13.26 15.29
N GLN A 89 1.03 12.05 15.17
CA GLN A 89 0.56 11.26 16.29
C GLN A 89 1.72 10.50 16.96
N ARG A 90 1.43 9.91 18.11
CA ARG A 90 2.39 9.07 18.84
C ARG A 90 1.96 7.62 18.84
N LEU A 91 2.94 6.74 18.81
CA LEU A 91 2.78 5.33 19.08
C LEU A 91 2.48 5.09 20.58
N GLY A 92 1.99 3.91 20.92
CA GLY A 92 1.68 3.55 22.29
C GLY A 92 2.86 3.56 23.27
N ASN A 93 4.10 3.57 22.76
CA ASN A 93 5.32 3.74 23.55
C ASN A 93 5.76 5.21 23.72
N GLY A 94 4.96 6.17 23.23
CA GLY A 94 5.25 7.60 23.29
C GLY A 94 6.12 8.17 22.17
N GLU A 95 6.75 7.33 21.35
CA GLU A 95 7.52 7.77 20.19
C GLU A 95 6.59 8.34 19.11
N LEU A 96 7.12 9.27 18.29
CA LEU A 96 6.36 9.77 17.15
C LEU A 96 6.14 8.67 16.13
N VAL A 97 4.97 8.68 15.49
CA VAL A 97 4.69 7.80 14.35
C VAL A 97 5.72 8.08 13.27
N PRO A 98 6.49 7.07 12.83
CA PRO A 98 7.47 7.27 11.77
C PRO A 98 6.79 7.63 10.44
N ALA A 99 7.43 8.49 9.67
CA ALA A 99 6.94 8.93 8.36
C ALA A 99 7.08 7.86 7.27
N ARG A 100 6.79 8.24 6.03
CA ARG A 100 6.96 7.41 4.83
C ARG A 100 6.29 6.06 4.96
N HIS A 101 4.99 6.07 5.25
CA HIS A 101 4.17 4.86 5.26
C HIS A 101 4.15 4.24 3.87
N ASP A 102 4.40 2.93 3.80
CA ASP A 102 4.43 2.18 2.56
C ASP A 102 3.71 0.82 2.72
N GLY A 103 4.16 -0.22 2.05
CA GLY A 103 3.51 -1.51 2.00
C GLY A 103 3.01 -1.99 3.36
N MET A 104 1.77 -2.44 3.40
CA MET A 104 1.09 -2.87 4.61
C MET A 104 0.36 -4.18 4.39
N ALA A 105 0.37 -5.04 5.41
CA ALA A 105 -0.41 -6.27 5.42
C ALA A 105 -1.31 -6.32 6.65
N ALA A 106 -2.49 -6.92 6.47
CA ALA A 106 -3.47 -7.15 7.52
C ALA A 106 -3.53 -8.63 7.89
N PHE A 107 -3.58 -8.91 9.18
CA PHE A 107 -3.68 -10.26 9.75
C PHE A 107 -4.84 -10.31 10.74
N SER A 108 -5.47 -11.47 10.83
CA SER A 108 -6.47 -11.71 11.88
C SER A 108 -5.76 -11.80 13.24
N GLY A 109 -6.13 -10.98 14.18
CA GLY A 109 -5.73 -11.07 15.57
C GLY A 109 -6.76 -11.83 16.41
N PHE A 110 -6.62 -11.72 17.74
CA PHE A 110 -7.57 -12.30 18.70
C PHE A 110 -8.74 -11.33 18.96
N ALA A 111 -9.86 -11.86 19.41
CA ALA A 111 -11.03 -11.09 19.87
C ALA A 111 -11.49 -9.98 18.90
N GLY A 112 -11.50 -10.25 17.59
CA GLY A 112 -11.94 -9.29 16.59
C GLY A 112 -10.94 -8.20 16.24
N ILE A 113 -9.72 -8.25 16.78
CA ILE A 113 -8.63 -7.34 16.42
C ILE A 113 -8.10 -7.66 15.02
N THR A 114 -7.90 -6.63 14.22
CA THR A 114 -7.07 -6.69 13.01
C THR A 114 -5.67 -6.17 13.33
N VAL A 115 -4.67 -6.96 13.03
CA VAL A 115 -3.26 -6.58 13.19
C VAL A 115 -2.74 -6.09 11.85
N LEU A 116 -2.34 -4.81 11.78
CA LEU A 116 -1.69 -4.23 10.62
C LEU A 116 -0.19 -4.17 10.86
N VAL A 117 0.60 -4.63 9.90
CA VAL A 117 2.06 -4.44 9.88
C VAL A 117 2.39 -3.52 8.72
N ARG A 118 3.01 -2.38 9.02
CA ARG A 118 3.24 -1.28 8.08
C ARG A 118 4.72 -0.98 7.96
N ASN A 119 5.22 -0.93 6.72
CA ASN A 119 6.56 -0.51 6.38
C ASN A 119 6.73 1.01 6.51
N HIS A 120 7.97 1.44 6.75
CA HIS A 120 8.42 2.83 6.72
C HIS A 120 9.63 2.94 5.80
N GLU A 121 9.44 3.52 4.61
CA GLU A 121 10.47 3.70 3.60
C GLU A 121 11.32 4.93 3.92
N LEU A 122 12.16 4.83 4.93
CA LEU A 122 12.98 5.92 5.43
C LEU A 122 14.36 5.93 4.80
N GLU A 123 14.80 7.11 4.38
CA GLU A 123 16.13 7.41 3.92
C GLU A 123 17.08 7.69 5.11
N PRO A 124 18.42 7.65 4.91
CA PRO A 124 19.38 7.86 6.01
C PRO A 124 19.26 9.19 6.75
N ASP A 125 18.75 10.22 6.10
CA ASP A 125 18.53 11.57 6.65
C ASP A 125 17.18 11.75 7.36
N HIS A 126 16.31 10.75 7.28
CA HIS A 126 15.05 10.78 7.99
C HIS A 126 15.17 10.38 9.46
N ARG A 127 14.22 10.84 10.27
CA ARG A 127 14.09 10.39 11.65
C ARG A 127 13.83 8.87 11.67
N PRO A 128 14.67 8.10 12.39
CA PRO A 128 14.58 6.64 12.37
C PRO A 128 13.34 6.12 13.10
N VAL A 129 12.94 4.90 12.75
CA VAL A 129 12.07 4.09 13.59
C VAL A 129 12.82 3.77 14.89
N VAL A 130 12.26 4.14 16.02
CA VAL A 130 12.87 3.94 17.34
C VAL A 130 12.25 2.73 18.01
N ASP A 131 13.04 1.70 18.28
CA ASP A 131 12.70 0.61 19.21
C ASP A 131 13.44 0.85 20.54
N PRO A 132 12.74 1.35 21.58
CA PRO A 132 13.37 1.63 22.87
C PRO A 132 13.91 0.38 23.56
N SER A 133 13.40 -0.80 23.25
CA SER A 133 13.87 -2.07 23.82
C SER A 133 15.18 -2.55 23.19
N GLY A 134 15.49 -2.09 21.97
CA GLY A 134 16.61 -2.54 21.16
C GLY A 134 16.51 -4.00 20.68
N ARG A 135 15.46 -4.73 21.05
CA ARG A 135 15.30 -6.17 20.78
C ARG A 135 14.95 -6.48 19.33
N HIS A 136 14.33 -5.54 18.64
CA HIS A 136 13.84 -5.69 17.28
C HIS A 136 14.62 -4.79 16.32
N ARG A 137 15.87 -4.50 16.62
CA ARG A 137 16.75 -3.68 15.79
C ARG A 137 17.68 -4.56 14.96
N TYR A 138 17.56 -4.46 13.63
CA TYR A 138 18.40 -5.22 12.69
C TYR A 138 19.80 -4.59 12.56
N ASP A 139 19.88 -3.31 12.23
CA ASP A 139 21.12 -2.56 12.04
C ASP A 139 21.07 -1.23 12.82
N ARG A 140 22.22 -0.79 13.33
CA ARG A 140 22.33 0.46 14.11
C ARG A 140 22.26 1.70 13.23
N LEU A 141 22.64 1.59 11.96
CA LEU A 141 22.67 2.70 11.01
C LEU A 141 21.37 2.82 10.22
N GLY A 142 20.57 1.77 10.17
CA GLY A 142 19.29 1.77 9.46
C GLY A 142 18.25 2.68 10.12
N THR A 143 17.59 3.48 9.32
CA THR A 143 16.53 4.40 9.75
C THR A 143 15.12 3.81 9.58
N GLY A 144 14.95 2.90 8.62
CA GLY A 144 13.68 2.24 8.33
C GLY A 144 13.25 1.21 9.37
N GLY A 145 12.11 0.62 9.14
CA GLY A 145 11.54 -0.41 10.00
C GLY A 145 10.07 -0.64 9.74
N THR A 146 9.41 -1.29 10.68
CA THR A 146 7.96 -1.51 10.64
C THR A 146 7.30 -1.06 11.94
N THR A 147 6.03 -0.65 11.82
CA THR A 147 5.14 -0.49 12.98
C THR A 147 4.01 -1.51 12.89
N THR A 148 3.64 -2.04 14.05
CA THR A 148 2.45 -2.89 14.20
C THR A 148 1.36 -2.10 14.87
N LEU A 149 0.15 -2.17 14.30
CA LEU A 149 -1.05 -1.50 14.79
C LEU A 149 -2.14 -2.53 15.03
N TRP A 150 -2.82 -2.43 16.15
CA TRP A 150 -3.99 -3.24 16.46
C TRP A 150 -5.23 -2.37 16.36
N VAL A 151 -6.16 -2.81 15.53
CA VAL A 151 -7.39 -2.07 15.21
C VAL A 151 -8.58 -2.95 15.58
N ASP A 152 -9.54 -2.41 16.34
CA ASP A 152 -10.76 -3.12 16.73
C ASP A 152 -11.81 -3.15 15.60
N GLY A 153 -12.94 -3.80 15.85
CA GLY A 153 -14.05 -3.92 14.92
C GLY A 153 -14.72 -2.58 14.59
N GLU A 154 -14.63 -1.60 15.48
CA GLU A 154 -15.10 -0.22 15.31
C GLU A 154 -14.10 0.68 14.62
N ARG A 155 -12.96 0.13 14.18
CA ARG A 155 -11.86 0.84 13.48
C ARG A 155 -11.04 1.77 14.37
N ASN A 156 -11.08 1.62 15.68
CA ASN A 156 -10.24 2.37 16.60
C ASN A 156 -8.85 1.74 16.71
N LEU A 157 -7.83 2.59 16.79
CA LEU A 157 -6.47 2.16 17.07
C LEU A 157 -6.32 1.84 18.56
N VAL A 158 -6.26 0.55 18.88
CA VAL A 158 -6.16 0.05 20.27
C VAL A 158 -4.71 0.05 20.77
N ARG A 159 -3.78 -0.29 19.87
CA ARG A 159 -2.35 -0.39 20.20
C ARG A 159 -1.50 -0.09 18.97
N SER A 160 -0.34 0.55 19.20
CA SER A 160 0.68 0.73 18.17
C SER A 160 2.08 0.73 18.77
N PHE A 161 3.02 0.10 18.08
CA PHE A 161 4.41 -0.02 18.52
C PHE A 161 5.34 -0.32 17.34
N PRO A 162 6.63 0.02 17.44
CA PRO A 162 7.62 -0.40 16.46
C PRO A 162 7.85 -1.91 16.58
N SER A 163 7.74 -2.65 15.50
CA SER A 163 7.92 -4.10 15.45
C SER A 163 9.25 -4.53 14.82
N LEU A 164 9.89 -3.64 14.06
CA LEU A 164 11.23 -3.79 13.54
C LEU A 164 11.83 -2.39 13.38
N ALA A 165 13.11 -2.24 13.67
CA ALA A 165 13.88 -1.03 13.43
C ALA A 165 15.24 -1.37 12.81
N GLY A 166 15.90 -0.39 12.20
CA GLY A 166 17.25 -0.56 11.68
C GLY A 166 17.31 -1.24 10.32
N THR A 167 16.30 -1.07 9.50
CA THR A 167 16.33 -1.47 8.09
C THR A 167 16.45 -0.23 7.20
N PHE A 168 16.62 -0.43 5.90
CA PHE A 168 16.65 0.66 4.93
C PHE A 168 15.50 0.52 3.93
N ARG A 169 14.83 1.61 3.64
CA ARG A 169 13.87 1.75 2.53
C ARG A 169 12.86 0.60 2.47
N ASN A 170 12.25 0.27 3.60
CA ASN A 170 11.16 -0.70 3.63
C ASN A 170 10.01 -0.18 2.79
N CYS A 171 9.89 -0.72 1.59
CA CYS A 171 8.92 -0.31 0.59
C CYS A 171 7.75 -1.31 0.56
N ALA A 172 7.44 -1.83 -0.61
CA ALA A 172 6.38 -2.80 -0.79
C ALA A 172 6.58 -4.06 0.07
N GLY A 173 5.49 -4.71 0.35
CA GLY A 173 5.51 -5.97 1.08
C GLY A 173 4.17 -6.66 0.98
N GLY A 174 4.15 -7.93 1.31
CA GLY A 174 2.96 -8.75 1.26
C GLY A 174 2.96 -9.84 2.30
N LYS A 175 1.77 -10.36 2.57
CA LYS A 175 1.56 -11.51 3.43
C LYS A 175 2.01 -12.77 2.70
N THR A 176 2.83 -13.59 3.34
CA THR A 176 3.09 -14.97 2.90
C THR A 176 1.98 -15.91 3.37
N PRO A 177 1.77 -17.03 2.67
CA PRO A 177 0.82 -18.06 3.08
C PRO A 177 1.11 -18.61 4.47
#